data_ab3204ac494a846c35a1e46a598fad52
#
_entry.id   ab3204ac494a846c35a1e46a598fad52
#
_cell.length_a   1.000
_cell.length_b   1.000
_cell.length_c   1.000
_cell.angle_alpha   90.00
_cell.angle_beta   90.00
_cell.angle_gamma   90.00
#
_symmetry.space_group_name_H-M   'P 1'
#
loop_
_entity.id
_entity.type
_entity.pdbx_description
1 polymer ?
#
loop_
_entity_poly.entity_id
_entity_poly.type
_entity_poly.pdbx_seq_one_letter_code
_entity_poly.pdbx_strand_id
1 'polypeptide(L)'
;MKGALLVAGTTSDAGKSVVVAGICRMLARRGVRVAPFKAQNMSNNSVVTLDGGEIGRAQALQARACGLEPSVRFNPVLLKPGSDRRSQLVVRGRAVDTVGARDYFRHRQRLRQVVADELASLRDEFDVVICEGAGSPAEINLRATDLANMGLARAADLPVLLVGDIDRGGVLAHLFGTVAILEPEDQQLISGFVINKFRGDVELLRPGLEQLATLTGRPTLGVLPYAEDLWIDAEDSLGTVSDAPVGRPQPPVGTEWLTVAAIRLPRISNSTDVEALACEPGVSVRWVSDPSRLTGADLVVLPGSKSTVSDLEWLRRTGIADALIARARAGGPILGICGGYQMLGRRILDDVESAAGEVAGLGLLDLEIEFADAKVLRRTSGHVIDRAGAGAAPVRPPLRAPADSRAGATRPNVSTGDAEPAPADTDSPFLGGDASPTVPGGTRRPGGAAESDARIAVHGYEIHHGRVSRNGERAWLELADGIPEGSARGAVWGTHLHGVLESDQFRRAWLREVAQRAGRTGFVVAEDVSVADIRTAQLDLLADLIEKHLDLDQLEHLLTTGAPPGLPTLTIGR
;
A
#
# COMPACT_ATOMS: atom_id res chain seq x y z
N MET A 1 7.54 -12.80 -29.20
CA MET A 1 8.05 -13.31 -27.90
C MET A 1 6.91 -14.06 -27.22
N LYS A 2 7.13 -15.25 -26.69
CA LYS A 2 6.14 -15.99 -25.89
C LYS A 2 6.90 -16.73 -24.78
N GLY A 3 6.50 -16.50 -23.51
CA GLY A 3 7.19 -17.15 -22.40
C GLY A 3 6.73 -16.68 -21.02
N ALA A 4 7.41 -17.17 -19.99
CA ALA A 4 7.18 -16.77 -18.62
C ALA A 4 8.50 -16.76 -17.83
N LEU A 5 8.57 -15.91 -16.80
CA LEU A 5 9.75 -15.70 -15.97
C LEU A 5 9.30 -15.53 -14.50
N LEU A 6 10.07 -16.07 -13.56
CA LEU A 6 9.88 -15.81 -12.13
C LEU A 6 10.92 -14.82 -11.62
N VAL A 7 10.47 -13.75 -10.98
CA VAL A 7 11.32 -12.82 -10.23
C VAL A 7 11.23 -13.17 -8.74
N ALA A 8 12.30 -13.73 -8.19
CA ALA A 8 12.43 -14.06 -6.78
C ALA A 8 13.36 -13.05 -6.07
N GLY A 9 13.37 -13.01 -4.75
CA GLY A 9 14.23 -12.10 -3.99
C GLY A 9 15.03 -12.82 -2.94
N THR A 10 16.22 -12.32 -2.63
CA THR A 10 17.02 -12.85 -1.52
C THR A 10 16.36 -12.60 -0.16
N THR A 11 15.48 -11.58 -0.08
CA THR A 11 14.73 -11.19 1.13
C THR A 11 13.34 -10.69 0.74
N SER A 12 12.46 -10.48 1.72
CA SER A 12 11.11 -9.94 1.49
C SER A 12 11.17 -8.57 0.79
N ASP A 13 11.96 -7.63 1.27
CA ASP A 13 12.00 -6.25 0.77
C ASP A 13 13.04 -6.02 -0.34
N ALA A 14 13.50 -7.08 -1.02
CA ALA A 14 14.50 -6.94 -2.08
C ALA A 14 14.03 -6.09 -3.29
N GLY A 15 12.72 -5.80 -3.38
CA GLY A 15 12.14 -4.99 -4.45
C GLY A 15 11.62 -5.81 -5.63
N LYS A 16 11.25 -7.07 -5.39
CA LYS A 16 10.62 -7.96 -6.41
C LYS A 16 9.48 -7.27 -7.13
N SER A 17 8.51 -6.73 -6.38
CA SER A 17 7.29 -6.11 -6.92
C SER A 17 7.59 -4.93 -7.83
N VAL A 18 8.59 -4.13 -7.47
CA VAL A 18 9.09 -3.00 -8.26
C VAL A 18 9.71 -3.49 -9.58
N VAL A 19 10.58 -4.50 -9.51
CA VAL A 19 11.22 -5.09 -10.71
C VAL A 19 10.16 -5.70 -11.63
N VAL A 20 9.20 -6.46 -11.07
CA VAL A 20 8.09 -7.04 -11.86
C VAL A 20 7.24 -5.96 -12.51
N ALA A 21 6.84 -4.92 -11.76
CA ALA A 21 6.07 -3.81 -12.32
C ALA A 21 6.81 -3.09 -13.45
N GLY A 22 8.12 -2.85 -13.29
CA GLY A 22 8.96 -2.23 -14.30
C GLY A 22 9.09 -3.08 -15.56
N ILE A 23 9.36 -4.39 -15.42
CA ILE A 23 9.41 -5.33 -16.57
C ILE A 23 8.04 -5.39 -17.27
N CYS A 24 6.95 -5.52 -16.52
CA CYS A 24 5.59 -5.52 -17.06
C CYS A 24 5.29 -4.24 -17.85
N ARG A 25 5.60 -3.07 -17.28
CA ARG A 25 5.35 -1.78 -17.95
C ARG A 25 6.21 -1.62 -19.21
N MET A 26 7.48 -1.97 -19.13
CA MET A 26 8.41 -1.94 -20.27
C MET A 26 7.91 -2.82 -21.42
N LEU A 27 7.50 -4.07 -21.14
CA LEU A 27 6.97 -4.98 -22.15
C LEU A 27 5.65 -4.46 -22.74
N ALA A 28 4.75 -3.95 -21.90
CA ALA A 28 3.49 -3.37 -22.37
C ALA A 28 3.71 -2.15 -23.29
N ARG A 29 4.66 -1.26 -22.96
CA ARG A 29 5.04 -0.11 -23.81
C ARG A 29 5.60 -0.55 -25.17
N ARG A 30 6.20 -1.73 -25.24
CA ARG A 30 6.69 -2.36 -26.49
C ARG A 30 5.62 -3.12 -27.27
N GLY A 31 4.36 -3.07 -26.81
CA GLY A 31 3.22 -3.73 -27.46
C GLY A 31 3.12 -5.24 -27.19
N VAL A 32 3.88 -5.77 -26.22
CA VAL A 32 3.77 -7.17 -25.81
C VAL A 32 2.53 -7.33 -24.92
N ARG A 33 1.70 -8.34 -25.21
CA ARG A 33 0.58 -8.71 -24.33
C ARG A 33 1.13 -9.44 -23.09
N VAL A 34 1.37 -8.70 -22.03
CA VAL A 34 1.97 -9.19 -20.79
C VAL A 34 0.95 -9.22 -19.66
N ALA A 35 1.04 -10.22 -18.79
CA ALA A 35 0.27 -10.30 -17.55
C ALA A 35 1.20 -10.52 -16.34
N PRO A 36 0.88 -9.94 -15.16
CA PRO A 36 1.56 -10.26 -13.92
C PRO A 36 0.95 -11.52 -13.29
N PHE A 37 1.73 -12.21 -12.45
CA PHE A 37 1.24 -13.34 -11.68
C PHE A 37 2.00 -13.47 -10.36
N LYS A 38 1.28 -13.56 -9.26
CA LYS A 38 1.84 -13.91 -7.94
C LYS A 38 1.02 -15.04 -7.35
N ALA A 39 1.58 -16.23 -7.36
CA ALA A 39 0.89 -17.45 -6.94
C ALA A 39 0.28 -17.35 -5.55
N GLN A 40 1.04 -16.79 -4.61
CA GLN A 40 0.62 -16.53 -3.24
C GLN A 40 1.16 -15.18 -2.78
N ASN A 41 0.31 -14.36 -2.19
CA ASN A 41 0.69 -13.13 -1.50
C ASN A 41 0.29 -13.16 -0.03
N MET A 42 1.00 -12.40 0.80
CA MET A 42 0.65 -12.15 2.20
C MET A 42 0.62 -10.64 2.42
N SER A 43 -0.57 -10.05 2.47
CA SER A 43 -0.73 -8.60 2.62
C SER A 43 -2.11 -8.25 3.17
N ASN A 44 -2.19 -7.18 3.97
CA ASN A 44 -3.45 -6.56 4.37
C ASN A 44 -3.91 -5.49 3.37
N ASN A 45 -3.02 -5.03 2.48
CA ASN A 45 -3.35 -4.11 1.42
C ASN A 45 -3.96 -4.88 0.23
N SER A 46 -5.22 -4.63 -0.08
CA SER A 46 -5.93 -5.30 -1.16
C SER A 46 -6.90 -4.38 -1.87
N VAL A 47 -7.24 -4.72 -3.09
CA VAL A 47 -8.25 -4.03 -3.90
C VAL A 47 -9.33 -5.01 -4.34
N VAL A 48 -10.50 -4.49 -4.66
CA VAL A 48 -11.59 -5.27 -5.26
C VAL A 48 -11.44 -5.24 -6.78
N THR A 49 -11.54 -6.42 -7.39
CA THR A 49 -11.43 -6.64 -8.83
C THR A 49 -12.78 -6.50 -9.53
N LEU A 50 -12.80 -6.36 -10.87
CA LEU A 50 -14.06 -6.28 -11.63
C LEU A 50 -14.87 -7.58 -11.56
N ASP A 51 -14.19 -8.73 -11.42
CA ASP A 51 -14.82 -10.04 -11.25
C ASP A 51 -15.33 -10.29 -9.81
N GLY A 52 -15.34 -9.25 -8.98
CA GLY A 52 -15.98 -9.24 -7.66
C GLY A 52 -15.21 -10.01 -6.57
N GLY A 53 -13.91 -10.15 -6.74
CA GLY A 53 -13.00 -10.71 -5.74
C GLY A 53 -12.03 -9.68 -5.17
N GLU A 54 -11.09 -10.12 -4.34
CA GLU A 54 -10.01 -9.29 -3.82
C GLU A 54 -8.63 -9.87 -4.16
N ILE A 55 -7.68 -8.98 -4.50
CA ILE A 55 -6.27 -9.32 -4.72
C ILE A 55 -5.36 -8.38 -3.96
N GLY A 56 -4.10 -8.77 -3.78
CA GLY A 56 -3.07 -7.90 -3.21
C GLY A 56 -2.87 -6.62 -4.02
N ARG A 57 -2.60 -5.52 -3.33
CA ARG A 57 -2.43 -4.19 -3.96
C ARG A 57 -1.28 -4.17 -4.96
N ALA A 58 -0.16 -4.83 -4.66
CA ALA A 58 0.98 -4.92 -5.56
C ALA A 58 0.61 -5.56 -6.92
N GLN A 59 -0.23 -6.60 -6.92
CA GLN A 59 -0.67 -7.25 -8.16
C GLN A 59 -1.66 -6.39 -8.94
N ALA A 60 -2.44 -5.56 -8.25
CA ALA A 60 -3.27 -4.56 -8.92
C ALA A 60 -2.42 -3.46 -9.58
N LEU A 61 -1.32 -3.03 -8.94
CA LEU A 61 -0.35 -2.12 -9.54
C LEU A 61 0.31 -2.74 -10.76
N GLN A 62 0.75 -4.00 -10.66
CA GLN A 62 1.36 -4.74 -11.77
C GLN A 62 0.38 -4.95 -12.93
N ALA A 63 -0.91 -5.19 -12.65
CA ALA A 63 -1.94 -5.23 -13.69
C ALA A 63 -2.04 -3.89 -14.44
N ARG A 64 -2.07 -2.77 -13.70
CA ARG A 64 -2.03 -1.42 -14.29
C ARG A 64 -0.76 -1.19 -15.11
N ALA A 65 0.39 -1.69 -14.65
CA ALA A 65 1.65 -1.65 -15.40
C ALA A 65 1.53 -2.35 -16.77
N CYS A 66 0.76 -3.44 -16.83
CA CYS A 66 0.45 -4.16 -18.06
C CYS A 66 -0.65 -3.48 -18.91
N GLY A 67 -1.29 -2.40 -18.44
CA GLY A 67 -2.47 -1.82 -19.06
C GLY A 67 -3.74 -2.65 -18.90
N LEU A 68 -3.78 -3.50 -17.86
CA LEU A 68 -4.88 -4.41 -17.56
C LEU A 68 -5.67 -3.97 -16.32
N GLU A 69 -6.95 -4.31 -16.31
CA GLU A 69 -7.75 -4.24 -15.08
C GLU A 69 -7.33 -5.36 -14.11
N PRO A 70 -7.30 -5.09 -12.80
CA PRO A 70 -7.03 -6.11 -11.79
C PRO A 70 -8.00 -7.30 -11.88
N SER A 71 -7.48 -8.53 -11.87
CA SER A 71 -8.25 -9.78 -11.89
C SER A 71 -7.77 -10.73 -10.81
N VAL A 72 -8.66 -11.54 -10.27
CA VAL A 72 -8.35 -12.58 -9.26
C VAL A 72 -7.34 -13.61 -9.75
N ARG A 73 -7.20 -13.76 -11.07
CA ARG A 73 -6.24 -14.67 -11.73
C ARG A 73 -4.78 -14.26 -11.46
N PHE A 74 -4.51 -12.98 -11.29
CA PHE A 74 -3.15 -12.46 -11.06
C PHE A 74 -2.61 -12.75 -9.66
N ASN A 75 -3.51 -13.01 -8.69
CA ASN A 75 -3.15 -13.39 -7.33
C ASN A 75 -4.16 -14.41 -6.77
N PRO A 76 -4.09 -15.68 -7.22
CA PRO A 76 -5.09 -16.69 -6.88
C PRO A 76 -5.13 -17.07 -5.40
N VAL A 77 -4.05 -16.85 -4.65
CA VAL A 77 -3.98 -17.12 -3.20
C VAL A 77 -3.49 -15.88 -2.47
N LEU A 78 -4.31 -15.34 -1.57
CA LEU A 78 -3.95 -14.23 -0.72
C LEU A 78 -4.17 -14.61 0.76
N LEU A 79 -3.14 -14.39 1.58
CA LEU A 79 -3.21 -14.52 3.03
C LEU A 79 -3.28 -13.12 3.65
N LYS A 80 -4.31 -12.88 4.47
CA LYS A 80 -4.49 -11.61 5.18
C LYS A 80 -4.25 -11.83 6.68
N PRO A 81 -3.08 -11.40 7.22
CA PRO A 81 -2.79 -11.56 8.64
C PRO A 81 -3.79 -10.80 9.52
N GLY A 82 -4.61 -11.54 10.28
CA GLY A 82 -5.52 -10.97 11.28
C GLY A 82 -4.89 -10.92 12.67
N SER A 83 -3.95 -11.85 12.95
CA SER A 83 -3.17 -11.89 14.19
C SER A 83 -1.79 -12.49 13.91
N ASP A 84 -0.92 -12.55 14.94
CA ASP A 84 0.41 -13.13 14.81
C ASP A 84 0.41 -14.64 14.47
N ARG A 85 -0.72 -15.32 14.63
CA ARG A 85 -0.84 -16.78 14.47
C ARG A 85 -1.90 -17.21 13.47
N ARG A 86 -2.76 -16.32 12.99
CA ARG A 86 -3.88 -16.64 12.09
C ARG A 86 -3.99 -15.65 10.95
N SER A 87 -4.23 -16.19 9.76
CA SER A 87 -4.48 -15.40 8.55
C SER A 87 -5.79 -15.85 7.90
N GLN A 88 -6.54 -14.91 7.34
CA GLN A 88 -7.66 -15.22 6.47
C GLN A 88 -7.10 -15.71 5.14
N LEU A 89 -7.51 -16.91 4.73
CA LEU A 89 -7.17 -17.49 3.43
C LEU A 89 -8.21 -17.03 2.40
N VAL A 90 -7.73 -16.36 1.37
CA VAL A 90 -8.52 -15.91 0.21
C VAL A 90 -8.06 -16.70 -1.00
N VAL A 91 -8.99 -17.37 -1.69
CA VAL A 91 -8.72 -18.15 -2.91
C VAL A 91 -9.59 -17.60 -4.04
N ARG A 92 -8.95 -17.28 -5.18
CA ARG A 92 -9.64 -16.63 -6.32
C ARG A 92 -10.51 -15.45 -5.86
N GLY A 93 -9.93 -14.60 -5.01
CA GLY A 93 -10.55 -13.38 -4.51
C GLY A 93 -11.65 -13.55 -3.47
N ARG A 94 -11.93 -14.77 -3.00
CA ARG A 94 -12.97 -15.03 -1.98
C ARG A 94 -12.37 -15.64 -0.72
N ALA A 95 -12.76 -15.13 0.43
CA ALA A 95 -12.38 -15.69 1.72
C ALA A 95 -12.98 -17.09 1.86
N VAL A 96 -12.16 -18.08 2.15
CA VAL A 96 -12.57 -19.50 2.26
C VAL A 96 -12.36 -20.08 3.64
N ASP A 97 -11.39 -19.56 4.42
CA ASP A 97 -11.06 -20.09 5.74
C ASP A 97 -10.23 -19.08 6.55
N THR A 98 -10.09 -19.33 7.85
CA THR A 98 -9.12 -18.66 8.72
C THR A 98 -8.12 -19.68 9.22
N VAL A 99 -6.90 -19.65 8.70
CA VAL A 99 -5.89 -20.68 8.88
C VAL A 99 -4.76 -20.24 9.80
N GLY A 100 -4.29 -21.16 10.63
CA GLY A 100 -2.97 -21.11 11.24
C GLY A 100 -1.93 -21.76 10.34
N ALA A 101 -0.64 -21.61 10.68
CA ALA A 101 0.45 -22.17 9.88
C ALA A 101 0.31 -23.69 9.67
N ARG A 102 -0.17 -24.43 10.69
CA ARG A 102 -0.38 -25.89 10.60
C ARG A 102 -1.60 -26.27 9.74
N ASP A 103 -2.66 -25.50 9.80
CA ASP A 103 -3.90 -25.78 9.06
C ASP A 103 -3.75 -25.46 7.58
N TYR A 104 -2.89 -24.49 7.23
CA TYR A 104 -2.57 -24.13 5.86
C TYR A 104 -2.08 -25.34 5.04
N PHE A 105 -1.36 -26.28 5.66
CA PHE A 105 -0.92 -27.52 5.01
C PHE A 105 -2.06 -28.37 4.45
N ARG A 106 -3.25 -28.35 5.05
CA ARG A 106 -4.40 -29.12 4.58
C ARG A 106 -4.95 -28.63 3.24
N HIS A 107 -4.81 -27.34 2.97
CA HIS A 107 -5.28 -26.72 1.72
C HIS A 107 -4.27 -26.87 0.56
N ARG A 108 -3.05 -27.26 0.82
CA ARG A 108 -1.89 -27.20 -0.07
C ARG A 108 -2.11 -27.84 -1.44
N GLN A 109 -2.63 -29.08 -1.49
CA GLN A 109 -2.81 -29.78 -2.77
C GLN A 109 -3.83 -29.03 -3.64
N ARG A 110 -4.93 -28.58 -3.05
CA ARG A 110 -5.94 -27.77 -3.74
C ARG A 110 -5.35 -26.44 -4.21
N LEU A 111 -4.56 -25.77 -3.36
CA LEU A 111 -3.95 -24.49 -3.72
C LEU A 111 -2.93 -24.63 -4.85
N ARG A 112 -2.14 -25.72 -4.89
CA ARG A 112 -1.24 -26.01 -6.02
C ARG A 112 -1.98 -26.16 -7.34
N GLN A 113 -3.11 -26.86 -7.33
CA GLN A 113 -3.93 -27.00 -8.53
C GLN A 113 -4.50 -25.67 -8.98
N VAL A 114 -5.06 -24.86 -8.06
CA VAL A 114 -5.55 -23.51 -8.36
C VAL A 114 -4.46 -22.64 -8.98
N VAL A 115 -3.25 -22.62 -8.42
CA VAL A 115 -2.12 -21.84 -8.92
C VAL A 115 -1.72 -22.31 -10.33
N ALA A 116 -1.63 -23.64 -10.54
CA ALA A 116 -1.25 -24.20 -11.84
C ALA A 116 -2.29 -23.88 -12.93
N ASP A 117 -3.58 -24.02 -12.61
CA ASP A 117 -4.67 -23.73 -13.55
C ASP A 117 -4.66 -22.26 -13.98
N GLU A 118 -4.51 -21.32 -13.00
CA GLU A 118 -4.50 -19.90 -13.33
C GLU A 118 -3.26 -19.50 -14.14
N LEU A 119 -2.07 -20.00 -13.78
CA LEU A 119 -0.86 -19.72 -14.54
C LEU A 119 -0.95 -20.28 -15.96
N ALA A 120 -1.45 -21.51 -16.15
CA ALA A 120 -1.65 -22.10 -17.46
C ALA A 120 -2.61 -21.25 -18.30
N SER A 121 -3.76 -20.86 -17.74
CA SER A 121 -4.74 -20.01 -18.40
C SER A 121 -4.16 -18.65 -18.82
N LEU A 122 -3.32 -18.03 -17.98
CA LEU A 122 -2.64 -16.77 -18.35
C LEU A 122 -1.61 -16.97 -19.46
N ARG A 123 -0.84 -18.06 -19.44
CA ARG A 123 0.14 -18.38 -20.50
C ARG A 123 -0.52 -18.68 -21.85
N ASP A 124 -1.76 -19.15 -21.84
CA ASP A 124 -2.53 -19.36 -23.09
C ASP A 124 -3.04 -18.04 -23.67
N GLU A 125 -3.42 -17.10 -22.82
CA GLU A 125 -4.03 -15.82 -23.22
C GLU A 125 -2.99 -14.75 -23.56
N PHE A 126 -1.89 -14.66 -22.80
CA PHE A 126 -0.88 -13.61 -22.93
C PHE A 126 0.39 -14.13 -23.62
N ASP A 127 1.12 -13.23 -24.24
CA ASP A 127 2.40 -13.57 -24.87
C ASP A 127 3.48 -13.79 -23.81
N VAL A 128 3.46 -12.99 -22.72
CA VAL A 128 4.41 -13.09 -21.62
C VAL A 128 3.67 -13.06 -20.28
N VAL A 129 4.11 -13.90 -19.33
CA VAL A 129 3.67 -13.85 -17.93
C VAL A 129 4.88 -13.62 -17.03
N ILE A 130 4.87 -12.52 -16.29
CA ILE A 130 5.91 -12.22 -15.29
C ILE A 130 5.40 -12.64 -13.91
N CYS A 131 6.01 -13.70 -13.37
CA CYS A 131 5.67 -14.22 -12.06
C CYS A 131 6.49 -13.54 -10.98
N GLU A 132 5.88 -13.30 -9.82
CA GLU A 132 6.54 -12.76 -8.63
C GLU A 132 6.59 -13.82 -7.53
N GLY A 133 7.77 -14.03 -6.96
CA GLY A 133 7.97 -14.87 -5.78
C GLY A 133 7.47 -14.21 -4.48
N ALA A 134 7.38 -14.99 -3.41
CA ALA A 134 7.03 -14.52 -2.08
C ALA A 134 8.15 -14.82 -1.07
N GLY A 135 8.55 -13.84 -0.25
CA GLY A 135 9.67 -13.98 0.67
C GLY A 135 10.98 -14.29 -0.06
N SER A 136 11.69 -15.31 0.39
CA SER A 136 12.95 -15.79 -0.22
C SER A 136 12.89 -17.27 -0.56
N PRO A 137 13.43 -17.71 -1.70
CA PRO A 137 13.59 -19.14 -2.00
C PRO A 137 14.56 -19.84 -1.05
N ALA A 138 15.40 -19.10 -0.33
CA ALA A 138 16.34 -19.61 0.66
C ALA A 138 15.68 -20.13 1.95
N GLU A 139 14.37 -19.96 2.12
CA GLU A 139 13.61 -20.50 3.25
C GLU A 139 13.35 -22.01 3.03
N ILE A 140 14.43 -22.80 3.07
CA ILE A 140 14.40 -24.25 2.76
C ILE A 140 13.49 -25.07 3.68
N ASN A 141 13.27 -24.59 4.90
CA ASN A 141 12.29 -25.16 5.84
C ASN A 141 10.85 -25.08 5.32
N LEU A 142 10.54 -24.17 4.41
CA LEU A 142 9.23 -24.02 3.76
C LEU A 142 9.19 -24.64 2.35
N ARG A 143 10.33 -25.13 1.82
CA ARG A 143 10.45 -25.62 0.44
C ARG A 143 9.40 -26.66 0.06
N ALA A 144 9.14 -27.61 0.96
CA ALA A 144 8.15 -28.65 0.73
C ALA A 144 6.72 -28.08 0.54
N THR A 145 6.42 -26.88 1.00
CA THR A 145 5.10 -26.21 0.94
C THR A 145 5.06 -25.03 -0.01
N ASP A 146 6.19 -24.69 -0.60
CA ASP A 146 6.34 -23.55 -1.48
C ASP A 146 5.42 -23.63 -2.70
N LEU A 147 4.65 -22.58 -2.91
CA LEU A 147 3.74 -22.39 -4.04
C LEU A 147 4.17 -21.23 -4.93
N ALA A 148 5.12 -20.39 -4.48
CA ALA A 148 5.37 -19.08 -5.05
C ALA A 148 6.79 -18.88 -5.57
N ASN A 149 7.76 -19.65 -5.08
CA ASN A 149 9.16 -19.54 -5.50
C ASN A 149 9.57 -20.79 -6.30
N MET A 150 10.51 -21.60 -5.78
CA MET A 150 11.04 -22.75 -6.51
C MET A 150 9.99 -23.85 -6.73
N GLY A 151 8.95 -23.91 -5.89
CA GLY A 151 7.81 -24.80 -6.11
C GLY A 151 7.04 -24.45 -7.38
N LEU A 152 6.81 -23.17 -7.63
CA LEU A 152 6.20 -22.68 -8.87
C LEU A 152 7.16 -22.82 -10.06
N ALA A 153 8.43 -22.42 -9.88
CA ALA A 153 9.43 -22.46 -10.94
C ALA A 153 9.61 -23.87 -11.51
N ARG A 154 9.71 -24.90 -10.63
CA ARG A 154 9.81 -26.31 -11.07
C ARG A 154 8.53 -26.83 -11.73
N ALA A 155 7.37 -26.45 -11.18
CA ALA A 155 6.09 -26.95 -11.69
C ALA A 155 5.76 -26.41 -13.10
N ALA A 156 6.24 -25.20 -13.43
CA ALA A 156 5.92 -24.50 -14.67
C ALA A 156 7.15 -24.29 -15.58
N ASP A 157 8.30 -24.86 -15.21
CA ASP A 157 9.59 -24.73 -15.92
C ASP A 157 9.95 -23.27 -16.21
N LEU A 158 10.03 -22.47 -15.12
CA LEU A 158 10.29 -21.04 -15.23
C LEU A 158 11.77 -20.73 -14.96
N PRO A 159 12.45 -19.98 -15.84
CA PRO A 159 13.71 -19.34 -15.47
C PRO A 159 13.47 -18.35 -14.34
N VAL A 160 14.44 -18.24 -13.44
CA VAL A 160 14.34 -17.40 -12.23
C VAL A 160 15.39 -16.30 -12.25
N LEU A 161 14.96 -15.05 -12.14
CA LEU A 161 15.82 -13.92 -11.81
C LEU A 161 15.79 -13.67 -10.30
N LEU A 162 16.96 -13.67 -9.67
CA LEU A 162 17.09 -13.43 -8.24
C LEU A 162 17.48 -11.99 -7.97
N VAL A 163 16.62 -11.23 -7.30
CA VAL A 163 16.82 -9.82 -6.94
C VAL A 163 17.48 -9.73 -5.57
N GLY A 164 18.58 -8.99 -5.48
CA GLY A 164 19.30 -8.68 -4.24
C GLY A 164 19.20 -7.20 -3.89
N ASP A 165 18.92 -6.89 -2.61
CA ASP A 165 18.94 -5.54 -2.05
C ASP A 165 20.35 -5.20 -1.58
N ILE A 166 21.02 -4.19 -2.21
CA ILE A 166 22.37 -3.78 -1.82
C ILE A 166 22.39 -2.73 -0.72
N ASP A 167 21.29 -2.00 -0.52
CA ASP A 167 21.20 -0.90 0.47
C ASP A 167 21.41 -1.41 1.91
N ARG A 168 21.07 -2.65 2.17
CA ARG A 168 21.24 -3.31 3.48
C ARG A 168 22.64 -3.90 3.70
N GLY A 169 23.50 -3.91 2.67
CA GLY A 169 24.81 -4.55 2.69
C GLY A 169 24.75 -6.07 2.49
N GLY A 170 25.88 -6.68 2.17
CA GLY A 170 26.04 -8.13 2.05
C GLY A 170 25.35 -8.77 0.84
N VAL A 171 24.95 -8.02 -0.17
CA VAL A 171 24.14 -8.52 -1.30
C VAL A 171 24.80 -9.67 -2.05
N LEU A 172 26.12 -9.65 -2.26
CA LEU A 172 26.85 -10.73 -2.95
C LEU A 172 26.77 -12.04 -2.15
N ALA A 173 26.91 -11.96 -0.82
CA ALA A 173 26.73 -13.12 0.05
C ALA A 173 25.29 -13.62 0.06
N HIS A 174 24.30 -12.73 0.05
CA HIS A 174 22.90 -13.13 -0.02
C HIS A 174 22.58 -13.84 -1.34
N LEU A 175 23.06 -13.35 -2.48
CA LEU A 175 22.86 -13.98 -3.79
C LEU A 175 23.55 -15.35 -3.85
N PHE A 176 24.82 -15.41 -3.51
CA PHE A 176 25.58 -16.66 -3.46
C PHE A 176 24.94 -17.67 -2.50
N GLY A 177 24.67 -17.26 -1.26
CA GLY A 177 24.09 -18.12 -0.23
C GLY A 177 22.70 -18.63 -0.59
N THR A 178 21.88 -17.80 -1.23
CA THR A 178 20.56 -18.21 -1.71
C THR A 178 20.67 -19.33 -2.75
N VAL A 179 21.58 -19.21 -3.72
CA VAL A 179 21.81 -20.28 -4.69
C VAL A 179 22.37 -21.52 -4.00
N ALA A 180 23.41 -21.39 -3.18
CA ALA A 180 24.13 -22.50 -2.58
C ALA A 180 23.31 -23.35 -1.61
N ILE A 181 22.28 -22.77 -0.95
CA ILE A 181 21.44 -23.51 0.01
C ILE A 181 20.30 -24.31 -0.66
N LEU A 182 19.99 -24.01 -1.92
CA LEU A 182 18.93 -24.68 -2.69
C LEU A 182 19.37 -26.08 -3.13
N GLU A 183 18.38 -26.95 -3.39
CA GLU A 183 18.62 -28.26 -4.03
C GLU A 183 19.19 -28.07 -5.45
N PRO A 184 20.00 -29.01 -5.97
CA PRO A 184 20.62 -28.91 -7.29
C PRO A 184 19.64 -28.58 -8.42
N GLU A 185 18.47 -29.19 -8.41
CA GLU A 185 17.44 -29.00 -9.43
C GLU A 185 16.80 -27.60 -9.34
N ASP A 186 16.69 -27.02 -8.15
CA ASP A 186 16.23 -25.65 -7.94
C ASP A 186 17.30 -24.65 -8.40
N GLN A 187 18.57 -24.93 -8.10
CA GLN A 187 19.68 -24.09 -8.54
C GLN A 187 19.74 -23.93 -10.05
N GLN A 188 19.43 -24.98 -10.83
CA GLN A 188 19.45 -24.94 -12.30
C GLN A 188 18.43 -24.00 -12.91
N LEU A 189 17.39 -23.61 -12.18
CA LEU A 189 16.41 -22.64 -12.64
C LEU A 189 16.82 -21.20 -12.38
N ILE A 190 17.74 -20.95 -11.40
CA ILE A 190 18.26 -19.59 -11.14
C ILE A 190 19.14 -19.19 -12.31
N SER A 191 18.65 -18.30 -13.17
CA SER A 191 19.24 -17.98 -14.47
C SER A 191 20.06 -16.69 -14.46
N GLY A 192 19.93 -15.86 -13.41
CA GLY A 192 20.69 -14.63 -13.29
C GLY A 192 20.29 -13.79 -12.09
N PHE A 193 21.01 -12.70 -11.91
CA PHE A 193 20.86 -11.80 -10.78
C PHE A 193 20.46 -10.39 -11.21
N VAL A 194 19.76 -9.68 -10.35
CA VAL A 194 19.51 -8.24 -10.43
C VAL A 194 19.89 -7.62 -9.10
N ILE A 195 20.77 -6.64 -9.12
CA ILE A 195 21.09 -5.82 -7.94
C ILE A 195 20.12 -4.64 -7.91
N ASN A 196 19.46 -4.44 -6.80
CA ASN A 196 18.48 -3.37 -6.64
C ASN A 196 18.90 -2.39 -5.54
N LYS A 197 18.39 -1.15 -5.62
CA LYS A 197 18.63 -0.06 -4.66
C LYS A 197 20.09 0.37 -4.58
N PHE A 198 20.82 0.35 -5.68
CA PHE A 198 22.24 0.71 -5.72
C PHE A 198 22.42 2.22 -5.59
N ARG A 199 23.40 2.63 -4.78
CA ARG A 199 23.87 4.00 -4.64
C ARG A 199 25.37 4.04 -4.87
N GLY A 200 25.83 4.88 -5.75
CA GLY A 200 27.25 5.09 -6.02
C GLY A 200 27.68 4.76 -7.44
N ASP A 201 28.96 4.45 -7.61
CA ASP A 201 29.57 4.12 -8.90
C ASP A 201 29.53 2.60 -9.14
N VAL A 202 28.84 2.18 -10.20
CA VAL A 202 28.69 0.77 -10.59
C VAL A 202 30.05 0.13 -10.94
N GLU A 203 31.02 0.91 -11.44
CA GLU A 203 32.34 0.41 -11.79
C GLU A 203 33.10 -0.15 -10.57
N LEU A 204 32.85 0.40 -9.39
CA LEU A 204 33.40 -0.12 -8.14
C LEU A 204 32.77 -1.46 -7.71
N LEU A 205 31.56 -1.73 -8.14
CA LEU A 205 30.87 -3.00 -7.85
C LEU A 205 31.25 -4.10 -8.86
N ARG A 206 31.63 -3.74 -10.09
CA ARG A 206 31.91 -4.65 -11.21
C ARG A 206 32.81 -5.85 -10.85
N PRO A 207 33.99 -5.69 -10.18
CA PRO A 207 34.82 -6.83 -9.83
C PRO A 207 34.12 -7.87 -8.94
N GLY A 208 33.22 -7.40 -8.02
CA GLY A 208 32.43 -8.28 -7.17
C GLY A 208 31.36 -9.04 -7.96
N LEU A 209 30.75 -8.41 -8.97
CA LEU A 209 29.77 -9.06 -9.85
C LEU A 209 30.45 -10.11 -10.76
N GLU A 210 31.63 -9.84 -11.29
CA GLU A 210 32.43 -10.78 -12.08
C GLU A 210 32.85 -12.00 -11.24
N GLN A 211 33.27 -11.76 -10.00
CA GLN A 211 33.60 -12.84 -9.07
C GLN A 211 32.36 -13.68 -8.74
N LEU A 212 31.21 -13.05 -8.49
CA LEU A 212 29.94 -13.76 -8.24
C LEU A 212 29.55 -14.61 -9.45
N ALA A 213 29.66 -14.06 -10.66
CA ALA A 213 29.38 -14.80 -11.90
C ALA A 213 30.32 -15.99 -12.06
N THR A 214 31.63 -15.83 -11.78
CA THR A 214 32.62 -16.92 -11.80
C THR A 214 32.27 -18.01 -10.80
N LEU A 215 31.88 -17.65 -9.58
CA LEU A 215 31.54 -18.60 -8.51
C LEU A 215 30.25 -19.36 -8.78
N THR A 216 29.27 -18.72 -9.40
CA THR A 216 27.91 -19.26 -9.54
C THR A 216 27.60 -19.75 -10.95
N GLY A 217 28.34 -19.32 -11.97
CA GLY A 217 28.00 -19.51 -13.39
C GLY A 217 26.78 -18.71 -13.84
N ARG A 218 26.36 -17.70 -13.11
CA ARG A 218 25.16 -16.91 -13.38
C ARG A 218 25.50 -15.44 -13.57
N PRO A 219 25.04 -14.79 -14.65
CA PRO A 219 25.31 -13.39 -14.91
C PRO A 219 24.49 -12.48 -13.99
N THR A 220 24.98 -11.28 -13.76
CA THR A 220 24.15 -10.16 -13.27
C THR A 220 23.59 -9.43 -14.48
N LEU A 221 22.26 -9.49 -14.66
CA LEU A 221 21.56 -8.84 -15.77
C LEU A 221 21.49 -7.33 -15.62
N GLY A 222 21.65 -6.81 -14.40
CA GLY A 222 21.64 -5.37 -14.21
C GLY A 222 21.80 -4.92 -12.78
N VAL A 223 22.11 -3.63 -12.65
CA VAL A 223 22.22 -2.92 -11.38
C VAL A 223 21.27 -1.73 -11.43
N LEU A 224 20.16 -1.84 -10.72
CA LEU A 224 19.13 -0.80 -10.65
C LEU A 224 19.52 0.23 -9.60
N PRO A 225 19.60 1.51 -9.95
CA PRO A 225 19.90 2.56 -8.99
C PRO A 225 18.74 2.73 -7.99
N TYR A 226 19.05 3.26 -6.83
CA TYR A 226 18.05 3.70 -5.88
C TYR A 226 17.25 4.87 -6.47
N ALA A 227 15.99 4.62 -6.78
CA ALA A 227 15.10 5.61 -7.36
C ALA A 227 14.43 6.40 -6.23
N GLU A 228 14.98 7.59 -5.92
CA GLU A 228 14.44 8.44 -4.87
C GLU A 228 13.02 8.97 -5.21
N ASP A 229 12.70 9.12 -6.49
CA ASP A 229 11.40 9.64 -6.97
C ASP A 229 10.29 8.58 -6.98
N LEU A 230 10.64 7.35 -6.64
CA LEU A 230 9.70 6.25 -6.60
C LEU A 230 9.03 6.16 -5.22
N TRP A 231 7.71 6.33 -5.19
CA TRP A 231 6.91 6.26 -3.96
C TRP A 231 5.57 5.55 -4.14
N ILE A 232 5.52 4.63 -5.11
CA ILE A 232 4.33 3.86 -5.49
C ILE A 232 3.85 2.97 -4.34
N ASP A 233 2.57 2.66 -4.41
CA ASP A 233 1.78 1.73 -3.60
C ASP A 233 2.66 0.69 -2.89
N ALA A 234 2.91 0.88 -1.61
CA ALA A 234 3.68 -0.07 -0.81
C ALA A 234 2.98 -1.43 -0.75
N GLU A 235 3.71 -2.50 -1.03
CA GLU A 235 3.18 -3.88 -0.96
C GLU A 235 2.70 -4.21 0.46
N ASP A 236 3.49 -3.82 1.46
CA ASP A 236 3.21 -4.08 2.87
C ASP A 236 3.18 -2.81 3.71
N SER A 237 2.19 -2.70 4.57
CA SER A 237 2.12 -1.69 5.64
C SER A 237 3.28 -1.77 6.65
N LEU A 238 4.06 -2.85 6.61
CA LEU A 238 5.25 -3.06 7.47
C LEU A 238 6.39 -2.09 7.17
N GLY A 239 6.46 -1.55 5.95
CA GLY A 239 7.46 -0.54 5.55
C GLY A 239 7.15 0.88 6.04
N THR A 240 5.94 1.14 6.57
CA THR A 240 5.58 2.46 7.08
C THR A 240 6.28 2.71 8.42
N VAL A 241 7.24 3.64 8.44
CA VAL A 241 7.93 4.07 9.65
C VAL A 241 7.16 5.23 10.27
N SER A 242 7.05 5.26 11.61
CA SER A 242 6.47 6.41 12.31
C SER A 242 7.29 7.68 12.00
N ASP A 243 6.61 8.80 11.86
CA ASP A 243 7.14 10.11 11.43
C ASP A 243 7.68 10.18 9.99
N ALA A 244 7.62 9.08 9.23
CA ALA A 244 7.99 9.10 7.82
C ALA A 244 6.97 9.89 6.98
N PRO A 245 7.44 10.67 5.99
CA PRO A 245 6.55 11.30 5.03
C PRO A 245 5.89 10.25 4.13
N VAL A 246 4.68 10.54 3.66
CA VAL A 246 4.02 9.82 2.57
C VAL A 246 4.29 10.58 1.29
N GLY A 247 4.86 9.92 0.29
CA GLY A 247 5.24 10.57 -0.96
C GLY A 247 6.31 11.66 -0.79
N ARG A 248 6.37 12.56 -1.76
CA ARG A 248 7.26 13.72 -1.77
C ARG A 248 6.44 15.00 -1.74
N PRO A 249 6.41 15.72 -0.63
CA PRO A 249 5.68 16.98 -0.56
C PRO A 249 6.18 17.98 -1.62
N GLN A 250 5.30 18.46 -2.45
CA GLN A 250 5.57 19.52 -3.45
C GLN A 250 5.29 20.89 -2.83
N PRO A 251 6.03 21.94 -3.21
CA PRO A 251 5.74 23.29 -2.75
C PRO A 251 4.28 23.70 -2.97
N PRO A 252 3.69 24.50 -2.06
CA PRO A 252 2.31 24.93 -2.21
C PRO A 252 2.14 25.88 -3.41
N VAL A 253 0.99 25.79 -4.08
CA VAL A 253 0.58 26.76 -5.11
C VAL A 253 0.30 28.11 -4.46
N GLY A 254 -0.29 28.12 -3.25
CA GLY A 254 -0.48 29.30 -2.43
C GLY A 254 0.71 29.60 -1.52
N THR A 255 0.43 30.20 -0.35
CA THR A 255 1.45 30.63 0.62
C THR A 255 1.54 29.73 1.84
N GLU A 256 0.60 28.80 2.02
CA GLU A 256 0.52 27.93 3.20
C GLU A 256 0.49 26.45 2.83
N TRP A 257 1.06 25.64 3.72
CA TRP A 257 0.96 24.20 3.69
C TRP A 257 -0.29 23.70 4.42
N LEU A 258 -0.84 22.60 3.94
CA LEU A 258 -1.82 21.79 4.67
C LEU A 258 -1.13 20.54 5.21
N THR A 259 -1.11 20.40 6.53
CA THR A 259 -0.42 19.29 7.21
C THR A 259 -1.41 18.18 7.58
N VAL A 260 -1.07 16.95 7.18
CA VAL A 260 -1.92 15.76 7.41
C VAL A 260 -1.19 14.76 8.28
N ALA A 261 -1.79 14.40 9.42
CA ALA A 261 -1.35 13.30 10.27
C ALA A 261 -2.17 12.04 9.96
N ALA A 262 -1.57 11.06 9.31
CA ALA A 262 -2.16 9.74 9.08
C ALA A 262 -1.77 8.81 10.21
N ILE A 263 -2.75 8.27 10.95
CA ILE A 263 -2.49 7.42 12.10
C ILE A 263 -1.97 6.07 11.63
N ARG A 264 -0.78 5.67 12.09
CA ARG A 264 -0.18 4.38 11.81
C ARG A 264 -0.73 3.32 12.77
N LEU A 265 -1.82 2.69 12.38
CA LEU A 265 -2.41 1.59 13.15
C LEU A 265 -1.50 0.33 13.10
N PRO A 266 -1.44 -0.50 14.16
CA PRO A 266 -0.70 -1.75 14.15
C PRO A 266 -1.14 -2.74 13.07
N ARG A 267 -2.45 -2.77 12.77
CA ARG A 267 -3.05 -3.64 11.73
C ARG A 267 -3.65 -2.81 10.60
N ILE A 268 -2.97 -1.71 10.25
CA ILE A 268 -3.39 -0.86 9.13
C ILE A 268 -3.64 -1.69 7.88
N SER A 269 -4.70 -1.37 7.15
CA SER A 269 -5.01 -1.91 5.84
C SER A 269 -5.25 -0.79 4.85
N ASN A 270 -4.87 -1.00 3.59
CA ASN A 270 -5.01 -0.01 2.53
C ASN A 270 -4.37 1.36 2.88
N SER A 271 -3.13 1.31 3.36
CA SER A 271 -2.33 2.50 3.69
C SER A 271 -2.23 3.50 2.54
N THR A 272 -2.45 3.04 1.32
CA THR A 272 -2.41 3.85 0.08
C THR A 272 -3.55 4.85 -0.07
N ASP A 273 -4.62 4.76 0.76
CA ASP A 273 -5.71 5.74 0.71
C ASP A 273 -5.24 7.18 0.96
N VAL A 274 -4.16 7.37 1.73
CA VAL A 274 -3.61 8.70 2.03
C VAL A 274 -2.62 9.20 0.96
N GLU A 275 -2.16 8.35 0.05
CA GLU A 275 -1.21 8.72 -1.00
C GLU A 275 -1.81 9.75 -1.97
N ALA A 276 -3.11 9.66 -2.23
CA ALA A 276 -3.80 10.65 -3.07
C ALA A 276 -3.73 12.08 -2.50
N LEU A 277 -3.65 12.23 -1.17
CA LEU A 277 -3.42 13.52 -0.52
C LEU A 277 -1.98 13.99 -0.74
N ALA A 278 -1.01 13.08 -0.71
CA ALA A 278 0.41 13.38 -0.94
C ALA A 278 0.72 13.76 -2.40
N CYS A 279 -0.20 13.51 -3.34
CA CYS A 279 -0.11 13.99 -4.71
C CYS A 279 -0.34 15.51 -4.85
N GLU A 280 -1.01 16.15 -3.88
CA GLU A 280 -1.39 17.56 -3.99
C GLU A 280 -0.24 18.47 -3.56
N PRO A 281 0.15 19.46 -4.40
CA PRO A 281 1.11 20.51 -4.01
C PRO A 281 0.65 21.25 -2.75
N GLY A 282 1.57 21.48 -1.84
CA GLY A 282 1.27 22.12 -0.56
C GLY A 282 0.62 21.21 0.49
N VAL A 283 0.41 19.93 0.20
CA VAL A 283 -0.06 18.96 1.21
C VAL A 283 1.13 18.13 1.70
N SER A 284 1.34 18.12 3.02
CA SER A 284 2.38 17.32 3.67
C SER A 284 1.73 16.22 4.52
N VAL A 285 1.85 14.98 4.11
CA VAL A 285 1.28 13.81 4.81
C VAL A 285 2.39 13.08 5.56
N ARG A 286 2.14 12.73 6.84
CA ARG A 286 3.08 11.92 7.65
C ARG A 286 2.35 10.83 8.41
N TRP A 287 3.01 9.68 8.54
CA TRP A 287 2.57 8.62 9.43
C TRP A 287 2.86 8.99 10.88
N VAL A 288 1.86 8.83 11.76
CA VAL A 288 1.93 9.24 13.16
C VAL A 288 1.45 8.12 14.07
N SER A 289 2.20 7.82 15.13
CA SER A 289 1.82 6.90 16.22
C SER A 289 1.90 7.54 17.63
N ASP A 290 2.26 8.82 17.70
CA ASP A 290 2.35 9.61 18.93
C ASP A 290 1.20 10.63 18.97
N PRO A 291 0.37 10.66 20.05
CA PRO A 291 -0.75 11.59 20.18
C PRO A 291 -0.31 13.07 20.18
N SER A 292 0.91 13.39 20.62
CA SER A 292 1.43 14.76 20.63
C SER A 292 1.55 15.35 19.22
N ARG A 293 1.76 14.51 18.19
CA ARG A 293 1.90 14.90 16.79
C ARG A 293 0.57 15.25 16.12
N LEU A 294 -0.58 14.92 16.76
CA LEU A 294 -1.90 15.24 16.23
C LEU A 294 -2.29 16.70 16.44
N THR A 295 -1.71 17.37 17.45
CA THR A 295 -2.13 18.73 17.85
C THR A 295 -1.84 19.79 16.80
N GLY A 296 -0.75 19.65 16.05
CA GLY A 296 -0.35 20.62 15.01
C GLY A 296 -0.84 20.29 13.61
N ALA A 297 -1.52 19.16 13.40
CA ALA A 297 -2.01 18.78 12.08
C ALA A 297 -3.28 19.52 11.72
N ASP A 298 -3.43 19.90 10.46
CA ASP A 298 -4.64 20.50 9.91
C ASP A 298 -5.74 19.47 9.69
N LEU A 299 -5.35 18.27 9.25
CA LEU A 299 -6.21 17.10 9.08
C LEU A 299 -5.61 15.89 9.79
N VAL A 300 -6.45 15.11 10.46
CA VAL A 300 -6.09 13.76 10.94
C VAL A 300 -6.84 12.71 10.16
N VAL A 301 -6.13 11.71 9.62
CA VAL A 301 -6.73 10.56 8.95
C VAL A 301 -6.58 9.32 9.83
N LEU A 302 -7.70 8.68 10.15
CA LEU A 302 -7.79 7.37 10.79
C LEU A 302 -8.06 6.32 9.69
N PRO A 303 -7.03 5.60 9.24
CA PRO A 303 -7.13 4.74 8.06
C PRO A 303 -7.86 3.42 8.34
N GLY A 304 -7.96 2.56 7.33
CA GLY A 304 -8.50 1.22 7.45
C GLY A 304 -7.69 0.32 8.38
N SER A 305 -8.36 -0.64 8.97
CA SER A 305 -7.76 -1.66 9.83
C SER A 305 -8.25 -3.05 9.46
N LYS A 306 -7.35 -4.06 9.54
CA LYS A 306 -7.71 -5.48 9.44
C LYS A 306 -8.21 -6.03 10.78
N SER A 307 -8.04 -5.31 11.88
CA SER A 307 -8.44 -5.72 13.22
C SER A 307 -8.99 -4.52 13.99
N THR A 308 -10.20 -4.12 13.63
CA THR A 308 -10.84 -2.86 14.05
C THR A 308 -10.89 -2.72 15.56
N VAL A 309 -11.32 -3.74 16.30
CA VAL A 309 -11.43 -3.70 17.76
C VAL A 309 -10.06 -3.63 18.42
N SER A 310 -9.09 -4.43 17.98
CA SER A 310 -7.73 -4.45 18.54
C SER A 310 -7.01 -3.11 18.32
N ASP A 311 -7.16 -2.51 17.14
CA ASP A 311 -6.57 -1.21 16.84
C ASP A 311 -7.28 -0.07 17.61
N LEU A 312 -8.58 -0.16 17.83
CA LEU A 312 -9.31 0.78 18.69
C LEU A 312 -8.82 0.73 20.15
N GLU A 313 -8.54 -0.45 20.68
CA GLU A 313 -7.92 -0.62 22.00
C GLU A 313 -6.51 -0.03 22.03
N TRP A 314 -5.73 -0.21 20.94
CA TRP A 314 -4.42 0.41 20.82
C TRP A 314 -4.52 1.95 20.83
N LEU A 315 -5.47 2.55 20.11
CA LEU A 315 -5.72 4.00 20.13
C LEU A 315 -5.98 4.51 21.57
N ARG A 316 -6.73 3.74 22.36
CA ARG A 316 -7.01 4.08 23.78
C ARG A 316 -5.77 3.99 24.65
N ARG A 317 -5.02 2.90 24.54
CA ARG A 317 -3.80 2.69 25.35
C ARG A 317 -2.72 3.72 25.06
N THR A 318 -2.61 4.21 23.84
CA THR A 318 -1.60 5.21 23.45
C THR A 318 -2.03 6.65 23.69
N GLY A 319 -3.28 6.90 24.08
CA GLY A 319 -3.83 8.24 24.24
C GLY A 319 -4.25 8.93 22.95
N ILE A 320 -4.11 8.26 21.79
CA ILE A 320 -4.54 8.81 20.49
C ILE A 320 -6.07 8.98 20.47
N ALA A 321 -6.83 8.06 21.08
CA ALA A 321 -8.29 8.17 21.20
C ALA A 321 -8.71 9.48 21.87
N ASP A 322 -8.08 9.83 22.99
CA ASP A 322 -8.36 11.07 23.73
C ASP A 322 -8.00 12.31 22.90
N ALA A 323 -6.88 12.26 22.19
CA ALA A 323 -6.45 13.34 21.29
C ALA A 323 -7.45 13.54 20.13
N LEU A 324 -7.97 12.46 19.53
CA LEU A 324 -9.02 12.52 18.50
C LEU A 324 -10.33 13.12 19.04
N ILE A 325 -10.76 12.70 20.23
CA ILE A 325 -11.96 13.23 20.88
C ILE A 325 -11.81 14.72 21.20
N ALA A 326 -10.66 15.12 21.75
CA ALA A 326 -10.36 16.52 22.04
C ALA A 326 -10.35 17.37 20.74
N ARG A 327 -9.73 16.84 19.66
CA ARG A 327 -9.69 17.48 18.36
C ARG A 327 -11.08 17.69 17.76
N ALA A 328 -11.93 16.66 17.78
CA ALA A 328 -13.30 16.74 17.27
C ALA A 328 -14.13 17.78 18.02
N ARG A 329 -13.97 17.85 19.36
CA ARG A 329 -14.61 18.89 20.21
C ARG A 329 -14.15 20.30 19.87
N ALA A 330 -12.89 20.45 19.48
CA ALA A 330 -12.32 21.71 19.02
C ALA A 330 -12.70 22.06 17.56
N GLY A 331 -13.44 21.21 16.85
CA GLY A 331 -13.82 21.39 15.46
C GLY A 331 -12.71 21.08 14.46
N GLY A 332 -11.65 20.41 14.87
CA GLY A 332 -10.52 20.05 14.00
C GLY A 332 -10.88 18.91 13.02
N PRO A 333 -10.46 19.00 11.74
CA PRO A 333 -10.77 18.04 10.70
C PRO A 333 -10.27 16.60 10.99
N ILE A 334 -11.17 15.60 10.87
CA ILE A 334 -10.88 14.17 11.02
C ILE A 334 -11.57 13.40 9.88
N LEU A 335 -10.83 12.51 9.22
CA LEU A 335 -11.35 11.55 8.25
C LEU A 335 -11.13 10.12 8.74
N GLY A 336 -12.19 9.33 8.86
CA GLY A 336 -12.12 7.89 9.09
C GLY A 336 -12.37 7.12 7.79
N ILE A 337 -11.53 6.11 7.49
CA ILE A 337 -11.69 5.28 6.29
C ILE A 337 -11.88 3.82 6.74
N CYS A 338 -12.93 3.15 6.28
CA CYS A 338 -13.24 1.74 6.52
C CYS A 338 -13.22 1.39 8.03
N GLY A 339 -12.25 0.63 8.52
CA GLY A 339 -12.10 0.37 9.96
C GLY A 339 -11.98 1.65 10.80
N GLY A 340 -11.27 2.66 10.28
CA GLY A 340 -11.20 3.99 10.91
C GLY A 340 -12.56 4.67 11.03
N TYR A 341 -13.40 4.60 9.98
CA TYR A 341 -14.77 5.10 10.02
C TYR A 341 -15.61 4.35 11.08
N GLN A 342 -15.46 3.03 11.14
CA GLN A 342 -16.16 2.21 12.12
C GLN A 342 -15.79 2.58 13.56
N MET A 343 -14.50 2.86 13.82
CA MET A 343 -14.02 3.30 15.14
C MET A 343 -14.59 4.66 15.57
N LEU A 344 -14.97 5.54 14.62
CA LEU A 344 -15.57 6.84 14.92
C LEU A 344 -17.01 6.71 15.46
N GLY A 345 -17.68 5.56 15.26
CA GLY A 345 -19.03 5.29 15.74
C GLY A 345 -19.14 5.23 17.26
N ARG A 346 -20.37 5.05 17.74
CA ARG A 346 -20.67 4.92 19.18
C ARG A 346 -20.44 3.50 19.67
N ARG A 347 -20.75 2.50 18.84
CA ARG A 347 -20.74 1.09 19.22
C ARG A 347 -20.34 0.23 18.02
N ILE A 348 -19.57 -0.81 18.32
CA ILE A 348 -19.19 -1.87 17.39
C ILE A 348 -19.64 -3.19 18.02
N LEU A 349 -20.47 -3.95 17.31
CA LEU A 349 -20.79 -5.34 17.65
C LEU A 349 -19.99 -6.25 16.72
N ASP A 350 -19.05 -6.99 17.27
CA ASP A 350 -18.10 -7.84 16.51
C ASP A 350 -18.04 -9.26 17.07
N ASP A 351 -18.93 -10.10 16.53
CA ASP A 351 -18.93 -11.55 16.75
C ASP A 351 -18.22 -12.32 15.63
N VAL A 352 -17.70 -11.61 14.60
CA VAL A 352 -17.19 -12.20 13.37
C VAL A 352 -15.65 -12.13 13.27
N GLU A 353 -15.07 -10.95 13.45
CA GLU A 353 -13.64 -10.73 13.21
C GLU A 353 -12.80 -10.99 14.48
N SER A 354 -13.17 -10.40 15.60
CA SER A 354 -12.46 -10.54 16.89
C SER A 354 -13.23 -11.36 17.93
N ALA A 355 -14.51 -11.59 17.72
CA ALA A 355 -15.42 -12.19 18.70
C ALA A 355 -15.42 -11.45 20.06
N ALA A 356 -15.22 -10.13 20.03
CA ALA A 356 -15.15 -9.28 21.24
C ALA A 356 -16.55 -8.90 21.77
N GLY A 357 -17.61 -9.25 21.02
CA GLY A 357 -18.97 -8.82 21.33
C GLY A 357 -19.15 -7.32 21.17
N GLU A 358 -19.83 -6.69 22.10
CA GLU A 358 -20.10 -5.26 22.06
C GLU A 358 -18.93 -4.43 22.60
N VAL A 359 -18.44 -3.50 21.78
CA VAL A 359 -17.34 -2.60 22.11
C VAL A 359 -17.77 -1.15 21.87
N ALA A 360 -17.52 -0.26 22.83
CA ALA A 360 -17.76 1.17 22.65
C ALA A 360 -16.79 1.73 21.59
N GLY A 361 -17.28 2.52 20.63
CA GLY A 361 -16.44 3.28 19.69
C GLY A 361 -15.94 4.60 20.29
N LEU A 362 -15.45 5.51 19.44
CA LEU A 362 -15.00 6.85 19.86
C LEU A 362 -16.16 7.82 20.07
N GLY A 363 -17.37 7.52 19.55
CA GLY A 363 -18.57 8.34 19.72
C GLY A 363 -18.52 9.69 19.01
N LEU A 364 -17.70 9.83 17.97
CA LEU A 364 -17.57 11.06 17.20
C LEU A 364 -18.66 11.20 16.11
N LEU A 365 -19.21 10.07 15.67
CA LEU A 365 -20.35 9.97 14.77
C LEU A 365 -21.48 9.18 15.44
N ASP A 366 -22.73 9.55 15.21
CA ASP A 366 -23.90 8.89 15.80
C ASP A 366 -24.34 7.69 14.96
N LEU A 367 -23.51 6.68 14.96
CA LEU A 367 -23.72 5.45 14.22
C LEU A 367 -23.27 4.23 15.04
N GLU A 368 -23.86 3.11 14.69
CA GLU A 368 -23.53 1.80 15.25
C GLU A 368 -23.08 0.87 14.12
N ILE A 369 -22.12 0.02 14.44
CA ILE A 369 -21.53 -0.94 13.50
C ILE A 369 -21.87 -2.34 13.98
N GLU A 370 -22.41 -3.17 13.09
CA GLU A 370 -22.60 -4.60 13.31
C GLU A 370 -21.80 -5.38 12.26
N PHE A 371 -20.91 -6.27 12.70
CA PHE A 371 -20.15 -7.12 11.78
C PHE A 371 -20.98 -8.32 11.35
N ALA A 372 -21.15 -8.46 10.03
CA ALA A 372 -21.85 -9.56 9.40
C ALA A 372 -20.87 -10.60 8.85
N ASP A 373 -21.25 -11.88 8.83
CA ASP A 373 -20.45 -12.95 8.24
C ASP A 373 -20.10 -12.68 6.78
N ALA A 374 -21.09 -12.21 6.01
CA ALA A 374 -20.90 -11.89 4.61
C ALA A 374 -20.13 -10.57 4.43
N LYS A 375 -18.92 -10.65 3.88
CA LYS A 375 -18.09 -9.50 3.54
C LYS A 375 -18.67 -8.71 2.37
N VAL A 376 -18.66 -7.38 2.44
CA VAL A 376 -18.88 -6.52 1.28
C VAL A 376 -17.60 -6.49 0.46
N LEU A 377 -17.73 -6.85 -0.81
CA LEU A 377 -16.67 -6.78 -1.81
C LEU A 377 -17.28 -6.20 -3.07
N ARG A 378 -17.08 -4.90 -3.32
CA ARG A 378 -17.60 -4.27 -4.54
C ARG A 378 -16.79 -3.05 -4.94
N ARG A 379 -16.63 -2.86 -6.23
CA ARG A 379 -16.24 -1.56 -6.82
C ARG A 379 -17.53 -0.78 -7.01
N THR A 380 -17.49 0.51 -6.73
CA THR A 380 -18.67 1.36 -6.84
C THR A 380 -18.29 2.78 -7.19
N SER A 381 -19.25 3.53 -7.67
CA SER A 381 -19.21 4.97 -7.86
C SER A 381 -20.39 5.61 -7.17
N GLY A 382 -20.41 6.90 -7.08
CA GLY A 382 -21.50 7.66 -6.45
C GLY A 382 -21.25 9.16 -6.57
N HIS A 383 -21.89 9.92 -5.69
CA HIS A 383 -21.72 11.37 -5.63
C HIS A 383 -21.88 11.88 -4.19
N VAL A 384 -21.35 13.07 -3.94
CA VAL A 384 -21.51 13.77 -2.67
C VAL A 384 -22.95 14.31 -2.55
N ILE A 385 -23.62 14.02 -1.44
CA ILE A 385 -24.96 14.52 -1.15
C ILE A 385 -25.00 15.56 -0.01
N ASP A 386 -24.07 15.51 0.92
CA ASP A 386 -23.98 16.48 2.01
C ASP A 386 -22.74 17.39 1.79
N ARG A 387 -22.99 18.63 1.38
CA ARG A 387 -22.02 19.69 1.47
C ARG A 387 -22.14 20.28 2.87
N ALA A 388 -21.41 19.72 3.84
CA ALA A 388 -21.49 20.10 5.24
C ALA A 388 -21.28 21.60 5.44
N GLY A 389 -22.35 22.34 5.59
CA GLY A 389 -22.34 23.79 5.77
C GLY A 389 -23.50 24.37 6.59
N ALA A 390 -24.53 23.60 6.88
CA ALA A 390 -25.72 24.13 7.58
C ALA A 390 -25.93 23.40 8.92
N GLY A 391 -25.47 23.99 10.02
CA GLY A 391 -26.02 23.79 11.36
C GLY A 391 -25.75 22.43 12.02
N ALA A 392 -24.51 22.13 12.36
CA ALA A 392 -24.20 20.98 13.20
C ALA A 392 -24.51 21.27 14.69
N ALA A 393 -25.34 20.44 15.29
CA ALA A 393 -25.51 20.39 16.75
C ALA A 393 -24.19 19.99 17.42
N PRO A 394 -23.88 20.50 18.62
CA PRO A 394 -22.63 20.18 19.33
C PRO A 394 -22.53 18.67 19.64
N VAL A 395 -21.32 18.14 19.54
CA VAL A 395 -20.98 16.75 19.85
C VAL A 395 -21.40 16.42 21.29
N ARG A 396 -22.30 15.47 21.49
CA ARG A 396 -22.64 14.97 22.82
C ARG A 396 -21.46 14.18 23.41
N PRO A 397 -21.18 14.32 24.73
CA PRO A 397 -20.08 13.58 25.34
C PRO A 397 -20.33 12.06 25.25
N PRO A 398 -19.25 11.26 25.07
CA PRO A 398 -19.37 9.80 25.07
C PRO A 398 -19.90 9.29 26.40
N LEU A 399 -20.70 8.22 26.36
CA LEU A 399 -21.14 7.48 27.54
C LEU A 399 -19.88 7.01 28.29
N ARG A 400 -19.79 7.35 29.59
CA ARG A 400 -18.72 6.83 30.45
C ARG A 400 -18.81 5.31 30.48
N ALA A 401 -17.71 4.64 30.19
CA ALA A 401 -17.56 3.22 30.47
C ALA A 401 -17.79 2.97 31.99
N PRO A 402 -18.39 1.84 32.38
CA PRO A 402 -18.52 1.49 33.80
C PRO A 402 -17.12 1.42 34.42
N ALA A 403 -16.96 2.07 35.58
CA ALA A 403 -15.71 2.12 36.31
C ALA A 403 -15.34 0.72 36.79
N ASP A 404 -14.26 0.16 36.29
CA ASP A 404 -13.64 -1.04 36.83
C ASP A 404 -13.11 -0.76 38.23
N SER A 405 -13.79 -1.35 39.24
CA SER A 405 -13.34 -1.35 40.65
C SER A 405 -12.23 -2.40 40.82
N ARG A 406 -10.98 -2.02 40.59
CA ARG A 406 -9.82 -2.70 41.20
C ARG A 406 -8.79 -1.68 41.62
N ALA A 407 -8.78 -1.43 42.92
CA ALA A 407 -7.76 -0.67 43.66
C ALA A 407 -6.51 -1.53 43.90
N GLY A 408 -5.36 -0.90 43.81
CA GLY A 408 -4.21 -1.22 44.63
C GLY A 408 -3.08 -2.00 43.96
N ALA A 409 -2.00 -1.28 43.59
CA ALA A 409 -0.63 -1.67 43.93
C ALA A 409 0.35 -0.53 43.62
N THR A 410 1.18 -0.28 44.56
CA THR A 410 2.22 0.70 44.79
C THR A 410 3.30 0.81 43.70
N ARG A 411 3.74 2.05 43.44
CA ARG A 411 4.92 2.41 42.65
C ARG A 411 6.22 2.17 43.40
N PRO A 412 7.33 1.87 42.75
CA PRO A 412 8.64 2.34 43.20
C PRO A 412 9.20 3.44 42.29
N ASN A 413 9.80 4.37 42.98
CA ASN A 413 10.51 5.56 42.56
C ASN A 413 11.85 5.18 41.91
N VAL A 414 12.25 5.77 40.79
CA VAL A 414 13.64 5.81 40.32
C VAL A 414 13.96 7.21 39.78
N SER A 415 15.08 7.70 40.27
CA SER A 415 15.63 9.04 40.20
C SER A 415 16.20 9.44 38.83
N THR A 416 16.15 10.73 38.60
CA THR A 416 16.72 11.59 37.57
C THR A 416 18.25 11.45 37.40
N GLY A 417 18.69 11.54 36.14
CA GLY A 417 20.07 11.82 35.76
C GLY A 417 20.08 12.72 34.51
N ASP A 418 20.60 13.92 34.72
CA ASP A 418 20.74 15.00 33.73
C ASP A 418 21.81 14.69 32.67
N ALA A 419 21.60 15.08 31.43
CA ALA A 419 22.66 15.37 30.48
C ALA A 419 22.24 16.45 29.48
N GLU A 420 23.00 17.51 29.43
CA GLU A 420 22.87 18.69 28.60
C GLU A 420 23.23 18.44 27.13
N PRO A 421 22.75 19.29 26.19
CA PRO A 421 23.08 19.22 24.76
C PRO A 421 24.22 20.17 24.38
N ALA A 422 25.04 19.78 23.41
CA ALA A 422 26.05 20.61 22.75
C ALA A 422 25.55 21.13 21.37
N PRO A 423 26.13 22.24 20.86
CA PRO A 423 25.45 23.18 19.99
C PRO A 423 25.68 22.94 18.48
N ALA A 424 24.80 23.60 17.71
CA ALA A 424 24.81 23.69 16.27
C ALA A 424 25.95 24.58 15.74
N ASP A 425 26.49 24.23 14.58
CA ASP A 425 27.28 25.13 13.72
C ASP A 425 26.59 25.37 12.40
N THR A 426 26.52 26.66 12.12
CA THR A 426 26.05 27.30 10.89
C THR A 426 27.20 27.35 9.88
N ASP A 427 26.91 27.22 8.58
CA ASP A 427 27.27 28.23 7.57
C ASP A 427 26.82 27.85 6.14
N SER A 428 26.19 28.82 5.54
CA SER A 428 25.91 29.00 4.10
C SER A 428 27.22 29.45 3.39
N PRO A 429 27.32 29.72 2.08
CA PRO A 429 26.34 30.20 1.09
C PRO A 429 26.58 29.71 -0.37
N PHE A 430 25.69 30.11 -1.34
CA PHE A 430 26.00 30.75 -2.63
C PHE A 430 24.83 30.60 -3.61
N LEU A 431 24.25 31.72 -4.04
CA LEU A 431 24.30 32.46 -5.32
C LEU A 431 24.01 31.59 -6.56
N GLY A 432 23.00 31.80 -7.37
CA GLY A 432 22.52 33.02 -8.00
C GLY A 432 22.52 32.79 -9.51
N GLY A 433 21.46 33.12 -10.24
CA GLY A 433 21.51 33.11 -11.69
C GLY A 433 20.12 33.13 -12.35
N ASP A 434 19.71 34.34 -12.74
CA ASP A 434 18.57 34.71 -13.57
C ASP A 434 18.43 33.95 -14.90
N ALA A 435 17.19 33.70 -15.32
CA ALA A 435 16.66 34.15 -16.60
C ALA A 435 15.21 33.66 -16.81
N SER A 436 14.28 34.60 -16.78
CA SER A 436 12.93 34.45 -17.35
C SER A 436 12.94 34.69 -18.85
N PRO A 437 12.01 34.10 -19.61
CA PRO A 437 11.38 34.78 -20.71
C PRO A 437 9.86 34.98 -20.52
N THR A 438 9.47 36.18 -20.73
CA THR A 438 8.13 36.74 -20.85
C THR A 438 7.38 36.17 -22.04
N VAL A 439 6.06 35.87 -21.85
CA VAL A 439 5.09 35.67 -22.93
C VAL A 439 3.86 36.58 -22.68
N PRO A 440 3.28 37.19 -23.73
CA PRO A 440 2.37 38.32 -23.60
C PRO A 440 0.92 37.93 -23.32
N GLY A 441 0.24 38.82 -22.64
CA GLY A 441 -1.16 38.75 -22.22
C GLY A 441 -2.19 38.74 -23.36
N GLY A 442 -3.24 37.99 -23.11
CA GLY A 442 -4.50 38.04 -23.84
C GLY A 442 -5.65 38.03 -22.84
N THR A 443 -6.25 39.19 -22.62
CA THR A 443 -7.44 39.40 -21.79
C THR A 443 -8.67 38.77 -22.45
N ARG A 444 -9.23 37.72 -21.87
CA ARG A 444 -10.65 37.38 -22.05
C ARG A 444 -11.31 37.29 -20.69
N ARG A 445 -12.24 38.20 -20.42
CA ARG A 445 -13.24 38.05 -19.36
C ARG A 445 -14.18 36.90 -19.73
N PRO A 446 -14.43 35.91 -18.91
CA PRO A 446 -15.62 35.08 -19.01
C PRO A 446 -16.73 35.71 -18.16
N GLY A 447 -17.88 35.87 -18.81
CA GLY A 447 -19.13 36.18 -18.15
C GLY A 447 -19.51 35.05 -17.16
N GLY A 448 -20.18 35.44 -16.07
CA GLY A 448 -20.73 34.56 -15.08
C GLY A 448 -21.67 33.53 -15.72
N ALA A 449 -21.20 32.27 -15.76
CA ALA A 449 -22.05 31.11 -15.92
C ALA A 449 -22.51 30.71 -14.53
N ALA A 450 -23.82 30.61 -14.35
CA ALA A 450 -24.43 29.96 -13.18
C ALA A 450 -23.74 28.61 -12.94
N GLU A 451 -23.14 28.41 -11.77
CA GLU A 451 -22.66 27.10 -11.34
C GLU A 451 -23.84 26.15 -11.39
N SER A 452 -23.84 25.26 -12.38
CA SER A 452 -24.78 24.15 -12.45
C SER A 452 -24.59 23.33 -11.19
N ASP A 453 -25.68 22.85 -10.62
CA ASP A 453 -25.81 21.95 -9.46
C ASP A 453 -25.22 20.56 -9.77
N ALA A 454 -24.01 20.52 -10.31
CA ALA A 454 -23.32 19.31 -10.70
C ALA A 454 -22.85 18.57 -9.42
N ARG A 455 -23.48 17.44 -9.15
CA ARG A 455 -23.10 16.55 -8.05
C ARG A 455 -21.65 16.10 -8.26
N ILE A 456 -20.79 16.25 -7.24
CA ILE A 456 -19.39 15.84 -7.30
C ILE A 456 -19.31 14.32 -7.28
N ALA A 457 -18.82 13.73 -8.37
CA ALA A 457 -18.68 12.28 -8.52
C ALA A 457 -17.55 11.72 -7.65
N VAL A 458 -17.77 10.53 -7.14
CA VAL A 458 -16.79 9.72 -6.41
C VAL A 458 -16.75 8.30 -6.98
N HIS A 459 -15.60 7.64 -6.86
CA HIS A 459 -15.42 6.22 -7.15
C HIS A 459 -14.50 5.58 -6.13
N GLY A 460 -14.56 4.26 -6.04
CA GLY A 460 -13.71 3.49 -5.14
C GLY A 460 -14.20 2.04 -4.99
N TYR A 461 -13.83 1.43 -3.88
CA TYR A 461 -14.26 0.08 -3.56
C TYR A 461 -14.48 -0.11 -2.06
N GLU A 462 -15.36 -1.04 -1.72
CA GLU A 462 -15.65 -1.44 -0.34
C GLU A 462 -15.16 -2.86 -0.08
N ILE A 463 -14.54 -3.05 1.09
CA ILE A 463 -13.96 -4.34 1.49
C ILE A 463 -14.03 -4.49 3.02
N HIS A 464 -15.20 -4.81 3.57
CA HIS A 464 -15.46 -4.83 5.01
C HIS A 464 -16.56 -5.79 5.43
N HIS A 465 -16.61 -6.16 6.71
CA HIS A 465 -17.67 -6.92 7.34
C HIS A 465 -18.74 -6.04 8.00
N GLY A 466 -18.36 -4.86 8.48
CA GLY A 466 -19.24 -3.98 9.24
C GLY A 466 -20.42 -3.44 8.42
N ARG A 467 -21.59 -3.42 9.02
CA ARG A 467 -22.81 -2.77 8.53
C ARG A 467 -23.09 -1.57 9.41
N VAL A 468 -23.42 -0.44 8.79
CA VAL A 468 -23.66 0.82 9.50
C VAL A 468 -25.15 1.07 9.69
N SER A 469 -25.53 1.30 10.94
CA SER A 469 -26.84 1.87 11.31
C SER A 469 -26.65 3.32 11.76
N ARG A 470 -27.29 4.25 11.05
CA ARG A 470 -27.20 5.69 11.33
C ARG A 470 -28.35 6.13 12.22
N ASN A 471 -28.03 6.64 13.41
CA ASN A 471 -29.01 7.12 14.39
C ASN A 471 -29.26 8.63 14.21
N GLY A 472 -29.69 9.04 13.00
CA GLY A 472 -29.90 10.44 12.68
C GLY A 472 -28.72 11.15 12.00
N GLU A 473 -27.58 10.46 11.80
CA GLU A 473 -26.52 10.99 10.95
C GLU A 473 -26.92 11.05 9.49
N ARG A 474 -26.51 12.11 8.82
CA ARG A 474 -26.68 12.23 7.38
C ARG A 474 -25.60 11.41 6.68
N ALA A 475 -25.98 10.74 5.60
CA ALA A 475 -25.01 10.13 4.71
C ALA A 475 -24.19 11.23 4.01
N TRP A 476 -22.92 10.96 3.83
CA TRP A 476 -22.01 11.86 3.13
C TRP A 476 -22.08 11.69 1.61
N LEU A 477 -22.23 10.43 1.18
CA LEU A 477 -22.23 10.00 -0.20
C LEU A 477 -23.53 9.23 -0.52
N GLU A 478 -23.93 9.22 -1.78
CA GLU A 478 -24.93 8.30 -2.34
C GLU A 478 -24.26 7.51 -3.46
N LEU A 479 -24.27 6.19 -3.33
CA LEU A 479 -23.68 5.30 -4.32
C LEU A 479 -24.60 5.17 -5.55
N ALA A 480 -24.07 4.64 -6.66
CA ALA A 480 -24.79 4.55 -7.93
C ALA A 480 -26.07 3.69 -7.85
N ASP A 481 -26.13 2.75 -6.90
CA ASP A 481 -27.30 1.93 -6.60
C ASP A 481 -28.30 2.61 -5.64
N GLY A 482 -28.10 3.89 -5.32
CA GLY A 482 -28.94 4.66 -4.41
C GLY A 482 -28.70 4.37 -2.92
N ILE A 483 -27.67 3.58 -2.58
CA ILE A 483 -27.35 3.29 -1.19
C ILE A 483 -26.62 4.48 -0.56
N PRO A 484 -27.13 5.00 0.59
CA PRO A 484 -26.44 6.02 1.35
C PRO A 484 -25.14 5.48 1.94
N GLU A 485 -24.01 6.18 1.77
CA GLU A 485 -22.70 5.76 2.25
C GLU A 485 -22.00 6.89 3.01
N GLY A 486 -21.11 6.49 3.96
CA GLY A 486 -20.35 7.42 4.78
C GLY A 486 -21.23 8.25 5.71
N SER A 487 -20.60 9.13 6.47
CA SER A 487 -21.26 10.08 7.37
C SER A 487 -20.41 11.34 7.51
N ALA A 488 -21.07 12.48 7.75
CA ALA A 488 -20.40 13.73 8.01
C ALA A 488 -21.09 14.49 9.15
N ARG A 489 -20.32 14.90 10.18
CA ARG A 489 -20.78 15.73 11.29
C ARG A 489 -19.72 16.79 11.61
N GLY A 490 -20.04 18.06 11.34
CA GLY A 490 -19.07 19.14 11.55
C GLY A 490 -17.81 18.94 10.71
N ALA A 491 -16.66 18.84 11.36
CA ALA A 491 -15.37 18.57 10.72
C ALA A 491 -14.94 17.09 10.82
N VAL A 492 -15.87 16.18 11.08
CA VAL A 492 -15.60 14.73 11.14
C VAL A 492 -16.32 14.05 10.00
N TRP A 493 -15.55 13.36 9.15
CA TRP A 493 -16.06 12.58 8.03
C TRP A 493 -15.67 11.12 8.18
N GLY A 494 -16.45 10.23 7.64
CA GLY A 494 -16.13 8.82 7.57
C GLY A 494 -16.78 8.14 6.39
N THR A 495 -16.09 7.13 5.81
CA THR A 495 -16.57 6.35 4.66
C THR A 495 -15.95 4.96 4.67
N HIS A 496 -16.66 3.95 4.13
CA HIS A 496 -16.09 2.64 3.83
C HIS A 496 -15.35 2.62 2.48
N LEU A 497 -15.56 3.66 1.66
CA LEU A 497 -15.07 3.70 0.29
C LEU A 497 -13.54 3.96 0.27
N HIS A 498 -12.77 2.90 0.05
CA HIS A 498 -11.35 3.00 -0.27
C HIS A 498 -11.14 3.62 -1.64
N GLY A 499 -10.07 4.40 -1.78
CA GLY A 499 -9.76 5.11 -3.04
C GLY A 499 -10.66 6.31 -3.31
N VAL A 500 -11.56 6.72 -2.40
CA VAL A 500 -12.42 7.89 -2.60
C VAL A 500 -11.64 9.16 -2.91
N LEU A 501 -10.46 9.31 -2.31
CA LEU A 501 -9.55 10.44 -2.53
C LEU A 501 -8.84 10.41 -3.89
N GLU A 502 -8.90 9.30 -4.63
CA GLU A 502 -8.43 9.18 -6.02
C GLU A 502 -9.39 9.89 -7.00
N SER A 503 -10.62 10.22 -6.56
CA SER A 503 -11.56 11.05 -7.31
C SER A 503 -11.11 12.51 -7.26
N ASP A 504 -10.36 12.96 -8.26
CA ASP A 504 -9.64 14.26 -8.27
C ASP A 504 -10.55 15.45 -7.97
N GLN A 505 -11.73 15.53 -8.60
CA GLN A 505 -12.67 16.62 -8.39
C GLN A 505 -13.20 16.64 -6.94
N PHE A 506 -13.51 15.45 -6.40
CA PHE A 506 -13.93 15.30 -5.00
C PHE A 506 -12.81 15.70 -4.05
N ARG A 507 -11.60 15.14 -4.22
CA ARG A 507 -10.45 15.44 -3.38
C ARG A 507 -10.18 16.94 -3.32
N ARG A 508 -10.15 17.62 -4.46
CA ARG A 508 -9.93 19.06 -4.54
C ARG A 508 -11.01 19.87 -3.82
N ALA A 509 -12.28 19.54 -4.03
CA ALA A 509 -13.39 20.22 -3.36
C ALA A 509 -13.35 20.01 -1.84
N TRP A 510 -13.08 18.78 -1.40
CA TRP A 510 -12.99 18.44 0.02
C TRP A 510 -11.76 19.05 0.70
N LEU A 511 -10.60 19.10 0.04
CA LEU A 511 -9.40 19.77 0.59
C LEU A 511 -9.60 21.28 0.79
N ARG A 512 -10.37 21.97 -0.08
CA ARG A 512 -10.75 23.37 0.15
C ARG A 512 -11.57 23.51 1.44
N GLU A 513 -12.50 22.61 1.68
CA GLU A 513 -13.29 22.59 2.91
C GLU A 513 -12.41 22.32 4.14
N VAL A 514 -11.51 21.32 4.07
CA VAL A 514 -10.55 21.02 5.13
C VAL A 514 -9.67 22.23 5.46
N ALA A 515 -9.11 22.88 4.43
CA ALA A 515 -8.27 24.07 4.60
C ALA A 515 -9.03 25.22 5.27
N GLN A 516 -10.27 25.47 4.83
CA GLN A 516 -11.13 26.49 5.45
C GLN A 516 -11.38 26.20 6.93
N ARG A 517 -11.70 24.95 7.28
CA ARG A 517 -11.95 24.54 8.68
C ARG A 517 -10.68 24.58 9.54
N ALA A 518 -9.53 24.31 8.95
CA ALA A 518 -8.23 24.42 9.60
C ALA A 518 -7.69 25.85 9.68
N GLY A 519 -8.40 26.84 9.09
CA GLY A 519 -7.97 28.24 9.06
C GLY A 519 -6.79 28.51 8.13
N ARG A 520 -6.52 27.64 7.15
CA ARG A 520 -5.45 27.77 6.15
C ARG A 520 -5.92 28.59 4.96
N THR A 521 -6.04 29.90 5.14
CA THR A 521 -6.57 30.81 4.11
C THR A 521 -5.62 31.03 2.93
N GLY A 522 -4.33 30.81 3.12
CA GLY A 522 -3.30 30.87 2.07
C GLY A 522 -3.04 29.55 1.34
N PHE A 523 -3.72 28.47 1.72
CA PHE A 523 -3.65 27.20 1.01
C PHE A 523 -4.50 27.26 -0.26
N VAL A 524 -3.90 26.91 -1.41
CA VAL A 524 -4.57 26.86 -2.71
C VAL A 524 -4.42 25.46 -3.29
N VAL A 525 -5.55 24.85 -3.64
CA VAL A 525 -5.58 23.53 -4.29
C VAL A 525 -5.19 23.67 -5.76
N ALA A 526 -4.29 22.82 -6.25
CA ALA A 526 -3.96 22.75 -7.67
C ALA A 526 -5.15 22.20 -8.49
N GLU A 527 -5.42 22.78 -9.66
CA GLU A 527 -6.59 22.39 -10.47
C GLU A 527 -6.29 21.24 -11.45
N ASP A 528 -5.02 20.95 -11.70
CA ASP A 528 -4.53 20.06 -12.76
C ASP A 528 -3.95 18.74 -12.24
N VAL A 529 -3.94 18.49 -10.92
CA VAL A 529 -3.41 17.27 -10.35
C VAL A 529 -4.33 16.08 -10.62
N SER A 530 -3.80 15.06 -11.30
CA SER A 530 -4.46 13.77 -11.52
C SER A 530 -3.66 12.67 -10.81
N VAL A 531 -4.28 11.97 -9.85
CA VAL A 531 -3.65 10.84 -9.16
C VAL A 531 -3.37 9.69 -10.12
N ALA A 532 -4.25 9.46 -11.09
CA ALA A 532 -4.08 8.42 -12.10
C ALA A 532 -2.85 8.69 -12.98
N ASP A 533 -2.64 9.95 -13.39
CA ASP A 533 -1.50 10.35 -14.23
C ASP A 533 -0.18 10.26 -13.43
N ILE A 534 -0.19 10.69 -12.17
CA ILE A 534 0.98 10.57 -11.29
C ILE A 534 1.36 9.10 -11.12
N ARG A 535 0.40 8.20 -10.88
CA ARG A 535 0.67 6.76 -10.80
C ARG A 535 1.20 6.19 -12.11
N THR A 536 0.66 6.63 -13.24
CA THR A 536 1.15 6.22 -14.55
C THR A 536 2.59 6.67 -14.77
N ALA A 537 2.91 7.92 -14.43
CA ALA A 537 4.27 8.44 -14.51
C ALA A 537 5.27 7.65 -13.63
N GLN A 538 4.83 7.22 -12.44
CA GLN A 538 5.64 6.35 -11.59
C GLN A 538 5.90 4.97 -12.23
N LEU A 539 4.90 4.38 -12.89
CA LEU A 539 5.08 3.13 -13.64
C LEU A 539 6.00 3.32 -14.85
N ASP A 540 5.90 4.46 -15.53
CA ASP A 540 6.80 4.79 -16.64
C ASP A 540 8.24 4.98 -16.17
N LEU A 541 8.45 5.63 -15.03
CA LEU A 541 9.77 5.71 -14.39
C LEU A 541 10.36 4.32 -14.10
N LEU A 542 9.55 3.38 -13.65
CA LEU A 542 10.01 1.99 -13.44
C LEU A 542 10.41 1.32 -14.75
N ALA A 543 9.62 1.49 -15.82
CA ALA A 543 9.97 0.96 -17.14
C ALA A 543 11.30 1.55 -17.64
N ASP A 544 11.48 2.86 -17.52
CA ASP A 544 12.71 3.55 -17.91
C ASP A 544 13.93 3.04 -17.15
N LEU A 545 13.78 2.78 -15.83
CA LEU A 545 14.84 2.17 -15.01
C LEU A 545 15.20 0.76 -15.52
N ILE A 546 14.22 -0.07 -15.83
CA ILE A 546 14.46 -1.40 -16.41
C ILE A 546 15.14 -1.28 -17.74
N GLU A 547 14.63 -0.45 -18.67
CA GLU A 547 15.18 -0.28 -20.01
C GLU A 547 16.64 0.20 -20.01
N LYS A 548 17.00 1.09 -19.06
CA LYS A 548 18.33 1.68 -19.00
C LYS A 548 19.36 0.80 -18.28
N HIS A 549 18.94 -0.03 -17.33
CA HIS A 549 19.86 -0.69 -16.41
C HIS A 549 19.80 -2.21 -16.43
N LEU A 550 18.91 -2.82 -17.20
CA LEU A 550 18.85 -4.28 -17.39
C LEU A 550 19.38 -4.67 -18.78
N ASP A 551 20.06 -5.81 -18.87
CA ASP A 551 20.39 -6.48 -20.12
C ASP A 551 19.10 -7.07 -20.72
N LEU A 552 18.49 -6.32 -21.65
CA LEU A 552 17.20 -6.67 -22.23
C LEU A 552 17.30 -7.83 -23.21
N ASP A 553 18.43 -8.00 -23.88
CA ASP A 553 18.65 -9.12 -24.80
C ASP A 553 18.68 -10.43 -24.01
N GLN A 554 19.35 -10.42 -22.87
CA GLN A 554 19.40 -11.58 -21.99
C GLN A 554 18.04 -11.86 -21.32
N LEU A 555 17.32 -10.82 -20.91
CA LEU A 555 15.95 -10.96 -20.40
C LEU A 555 15.02 -11.58 -21.43
N GLU A 556 15.07 -11.09 -22.67
CA GLU A 556 14.27 -11.61 -23.79
C GLU A 556 14.64 -13.05 -24.15
N HIS A 557 15.95 -13.37 -24.09
CA HIS A 557 16.43 -14.72 -24.27
C HIS A 557 15.85 -15.68 -23.20
N LEU A 558 15.88 -15.30 -21.93
CA LEU A 558 15.31 -16.11 -20.85
C LEU A 558 13.79 -16.30 -21.01
N LEU A 559 13.07 -15.26 -21.43
CA LEU A 559 11.63 -15.35 -21.70
C LEU A 559 11.28 -16.32 -22.83
N THR A 560 12.14 -16.42 -23.85
CA THR A 560 11.86 -17.20 -25.07
C THR A 560 12.39 -18.62 -25.00
N THR A 561 13.52 -18.84 -24.32
CA THR A 561 14.22 -20.14 -24.32
C THR A 561 14.15 -20.88 -22.98
N GLY A 562 13.73 -20.19 -21.89
CA GLY A 562 13.74 -20.76 -20.55
C GLY A 562 15.11 -20.68 -19.87
N ALA A 563 15.30 -21.46 -18.79
CA ALA A 563 16.56 -21.50 -18.04
C ALA A 563 17.69 -22.11 -18.90
N PRO A 564 18.90 -21.51 -18.91
CA PRO A 564 20.03 -22.09 -19.63
C PRO A 564 20.35 -23.51 -19.13
N PRO A 565 20.56 -24.47 -20.03
CA PRO A 565 20.90 -25.84 -19.61
C PRO A 565 22.33 -25.89 -19.03
N GLY A 566 22.54 -26.77 -18.05
CA GLY A 566 23.90 -27.05 -17.55
C GLY A 566 24.49 -25.99 -16.64
N LEU A 567 23.67 -25.14 -16.03
CA LEU A 567 24.14 -24.21 -15.00
C LEU A 567 24.83 -24.96 -13.86
N PRO A 568 26.01 -24.47 -13.36
CA PRO A 568 26.74 -25.15 -12.28
C PRO A 568 25.89 -25.25 -11.02
N THR A 569 25.98 -26.41 -10.34
CA THR A 569 25.44 -26.59 -9.01
C THR A 569 26.51 -26.33 -7.95
N LEU A 570 26.18 -25.49 -6.99
CA LEU A 570 27.06 -25.19 -5.87
C LEU A 570 26.87 -26.27 -4.80
N THR A 571 27.95 -26.99 -4.48
CA THR A 571 27.95 -27.95 -3.37
C THR A 571 28.53 -27.27 -2.13
N ILE A 572 27.73 -27.12 -1.09
CA ILE A 572 28.26 -26.75 0.23
C ILE A 572 29.02 -28.00 0.70
N GLY A 573 30.35 -27.92 0.76
CA GLY A 573 31.17 -29.01 1.29
C GLY A 573 30.63 -29.43 2.67
N ARG A 574 30.37 -30.73 2.79
CA ARG A 574 29.97 -31.36 4.08
C ARG A 574 31.17 -31.42 5.01
#